data_9e6272948322895ae17b01cabd017005
#
_entry.id   9e6272948322895ae17b01cabd017005
#
_cell.length_a   1.000
_cell.length_b   1.000
_cell.length_c   1.000
_cell.angle_alpha   90.00
_cell.angle_beta   90.00
_cell.angle_gamma   90.00
#
_symmetry.space_group_name_H-M   'P 1'
#
loop_
_entity.id
_entity.type
_entity.pdbx_description
1 polymer ?
#
loop_
_entity_poly.entity_id
_entity_poly.type
_entity_poly.pdbx_seq_one_letter_code
_entity_poly.pdbx_strand_id
1 'polypeptide(L)'
;MGGDFNCPSNINLDKKGGIQIPRMHVVKSIEEIQDEFSLHDIWRIKNPNQQSFTWDRCSFFVFCRLDYWLISDKLHDLVTDVDILPSIKSDHSAVFLDLEEIKENNRGPGYWKLNTTLLANEEYKKMTNDKLPIWLEEAKDLKTEDQFGTR
;
A
#
# COMPACT_ATOMS: atom_id res chain seq x y z
N MET A 1 -1.79 -4.53 1.19
CA MET A 1 -1.44 -3.79 2.42
C MET A 1 -0.14 -4.36 2.96
N GLY A 2 0.81 -3.53 3.39
CA GLY A 2 2.11 -4.01 3.91
C GLY A 2 2.68 -3.07 4.97
N GLY A 3 3.50 -3.62 5.87
CA GLY A 3 4.18 -2.88 6.91
C GLY A 3 4.41 -3.68 8.18
N ASP A 4 4.79 -2.98 9.25
CA ASP A 4 4.97 -3.55 10.57
C ASP A 4 3.62 -3.66 11.31
N PHE A 5 3.19 -4.89 11.53
CA PHE A 5 1.95 -5.19 12.27
C PHE A 5 2.19 -5.35 13.78
N ASN A 6 3.45 -5.31 14.23
CA ASN A 6 3.86 -5.54 15.61
C ASN A 6 3.28 -6.83 16.22
N CYS A 7 2.96 -7.81 15.40
CA CYS A 7 2.33 -9.06 15.78
C CYS A 7 2.77 -10.20 14.84
N PRO A 8 3.35 -11.30 15.37
CA PRO A 8 3.60 -12.48 14.57
C PRO A 8 2.27 -13.11 14.13
N SER A 9 2.11 -13.39 12.83
CA SER A 9 0.92 -14.05 12.29
C SER A 9 0.79 -15.49 12.82
N ASN A 10 1.90 -16.23 12.83
CA ASN A 10 1.97 -17.58 13.38
C ASN A 10 3.08 -17.65 14.43
N ILE A 11 2.73 -17.74 15.70
CA ILE A 11 3.72 -17.68 16.79
C ILE A 11 4.76 -18.81 16.74
N ASN A 12 4.42 -19.96 16.20
CA ASN A 12 5.34 -21.10 16.12
C ASN A 12 6.37 -20.96 15.00
N LEU A 13 6.01 -20.27 13.93
CA LEU A 13 6.86 -20.07 12.75
C LEU A 13 7.49 -18.68 12.74
N ASP A 14 6.77 -17.67 13.21
CA ASP A 14 7.14 -16.26 13.09
C ASP A 14 7.79 -15.69 14.35
N LYS A 15 8.04 -16.54 15.37
CA LYS A 15 8.73 -16.11 16.59
C LYS A 15 9.69 -17.17 17.07
N LYS A 16 10.88 -16.72 17.49
CA LYS A 16 11.90 -17.53 18.15
C LYS A 16 12.40 -16.81 19.39
N GLY A 17 12.46 -17.52 20.52
CA GLY A 17 12.91 -16.98 21.79
C GLY A 17 11.86 -16.12 22.52
N GLY A 18 12.21 -15.71 23.73
CA GLY A 18 11.33 -14.92 24.62
C GLY A 18 10.06 -15.66 25.04
N ILE A 19 9.13 -14.92 25.65
CA ILE A 19 7.84 -15.48 26.09
C ILE A 19 6.92 -15.62 24.87
N GLN A 20 6.44 -16.82 24.60
CA GLN A 20 5.57 -17.13 23.46
C GLN A 20 4.08 -17.02 23.84
N ILE A 21 3.64 -15.83 24.22
CA ILE A 21 2.23 -15.54 24.45
C ILE A 21 1.71 -14.69 23.30
N PRO A 22 0.75 -15.21 22.49
CA PRO A 22 0.15 -14.42 21.42
C PRO A 22 -0.67 -13.27 22.01
N ARG A 23 -0.61 -12.11 21.39
CA ARG A 23 -1.56 -11.01 21.64
C ARG A 23 -2.87 -11.31 20.91
N MET A 24 -3.66 -12.19 21.48
CA MET A 24 -4.86 -12.76 20.83
C MET A 24 -5.80 -11.71 20.22
N HIS A 25 -5.96 -10.55 20.88
CA HIS A 25 -6.81 -9.48 20.36
C HIS A 25 -6.26 -8.87 19.06
N VAL A 26 -4.92 -8.70 18.95
CA VAL A 26 -4.29 -8.18 17.74
C VAL A 26 -4.34 -9.20 16.61
N VAL A 27 -4.02 -10.47 16.93
CA VAL A 27 -4.13 -11.57 15.95
C VAL A 27 -5.53 -11.60 15.36
N LYS A 28 -6.56 -11.58 16.23
CA LYS A 28 -7.96 -11.58 15.79
C LYS A 28 -8.32 -10.39 14.90
N SER A 29 -7.88 -9.19 15.26
CA SER A 29 -8.14 -8.01 14.41
C SER A 29 -7.48 -8.11 13.03
N ILE A 30 -6.27 -8.71 12.95
CA ILE A 30 -5.61 -8.94 11.67
C ILE A 30 -6.36 -10.02 10.86
N GLU A 31 -6.79 -11.12 11.51
CA GLU A 31 -7.60 -12.16 10.88
C GLU A 31 -8.93 -11.62 10.36
N GLU A 32 -9.62 -10.77 11.13
CA GLU A 32 -10.86 -10.10 10.71
C GLU A 32 -10.65 -9.24 9.46
N ILE A 33 -9.55 -8.48 9.39
CA ILE A 33 -9.19 -7.70 8.20
C ILE A 33 -8.87 -8.61 7.01
N GLN A 34 -8.14 -9.70 7.25
CA GLN A 34 -7.81 -10.66 6.20
C GLN A 34 -9.08 -11.29 5.62
N ASP A 35 -10.02 -11.69 6.46
CA ASP A 35 -11.29 -12.29 6.05
C ASP A 35 -12.19 -11.28 5.32
N GLU A 36 -12.34 -10.05 5.85
CA GLU A 36 -13.19 -9.01 5.26
C GLU A 36 -12.74 -8.61 3.85
N PHE A 37 -11.42 -8.51 3.64
CA PHE A 37 -10.84 -8.03 2.37
C PHE A 37 -10.23 -9.15 1.52
N SER A 38 -10.40 -10.41 1.90
CA SER A 38 -9.78 -11.58 1.24
C SER A 38 -8.27 -11.38 1.03
N LEU A 39 -7.57 -11.06 2.13
CA LEU A 39 -6.13 -10.79 2.12
C LEU A 39 -5.34 -11.97 2.65
N HIS A 40 -4.22 -12.26 2.02
CA HIS A 40 -3.34 -13.36 2.38
C HIS A 40 -1.91 -12.91 2.57
N ASP A 41 -1.23 -13.48 3.56
CA ASP A 41 0.21 -13.29 3.77
C ASP A 41 0.98 -14.02 2.66
N ILE A 42 1.37 -13.28 1.65
CA ILE A 42 1.98 -13.84 0.44
C ILE A 42 3.32 -14.51 0.71
N TRP A 43 4.13 -13.96 1.62
CA TRP A 43 5.40 -14.60 1.96
C TRP A 43 5.16 -15.96 2.61
N ARG A 44 4.19 -16.07 3.49
CA ARG A 44 3.83 -17.33 4.16
C ARG A 44 3.24 -18.36 3.20
N ILE A 45 2.46 -17.91 2.20
CA ILE A 45 1.95 -18.80 1.15
C ILE A 45 3.10 -19.42 0.35
N LYS A 46 4.09 -18.60 -0.06
CA LYS A 46 5.24 -19.09 -0.83
C LYS A 46 6.25 -19.89 0.03
N ASN A 47 6.27 -19.62 1.34
CA ASN A 47 7.21 -20.23 2.29
C ASN A 47 6.48 -20.85 3.51
N PRO A 48 5.65 -21.88 3.33
CA PRO A 48 4.67 -22.35 4.33
C PRO A 48 5.30 -22.81 5.64
N ASN A 49 6.50 -23.34 5.62
CA ASN A 49 7.19 -23.92 6.79
C ASN A 49 8.51 -23.21 7.12
N GLN A 50 8.90 -22.20 6.35
CA GLN A 50 10.17 -21.52 6.53
C GLN A 50 10.08 -20.56 7.72
N GLN A 51 11.09 -20.58 8.58
CA GLN A 51 11.29 -19.57 9.62
C GLN A 51 12.19 -18.48 9.06
N SER A 52 11.67 -17.24 9.00
CA SER A 52 12.43 -16.04 8.72
C SER A 52 11.87 -14.90 9.55
N PHE A 53 12.72 -13.94 9.89
CA PHE A 53 12.36 -12.91 10.86
C PHE A 53 12.64 -11.54 10.27
N THR A 54 11.75 -10.60 10.54
CA THR A 54 11.89 -9.20 10.10
C THR A 54 12.36 -8.28 11.21
N TRP A 55 12.31 -8.73 12.45
CA TRP A 55 12.76 -7.99 13.60
C TRP A 55 13.57 -8.87 14.55
N ASP A 56 14.63 -8.31 15.11
CA ASP A 56 15.43 -9.00 16.11
C ASP A 56 15.82 -8.11 17.29
N ARG A 57 15.90 -8.74 18.45
CA ARG A 57 16.49 -8.19 19.65
C ARG A 57 17.65 -9.06 20.10
N CYS A 58 18.79 -8.89 19.47
CA CYS A 58 19.98 -9.72 19.67
C CYS A 58 20.35 -9.89 21.14
N SER A 59 20.23 -8.85 21.96
CA SER A 59 20.56 -8.89 23.41
C SER A 59 19.76 -9.91 24.21
N PHE A 60 18.62 -10.34 23.71
CA PHE A 60 17.71 -11.29 24.36
C PHE A 60 17.42 -12.54 23.51
N PHE A 61 18.11 -12.68 22.37
CA PHE A 61 17.87 -13.78 21.42
C PHE A 61 16.38 -13.94 21.05
N VAL A 62 15.69 -12.82 20.83
CA VAL A 62 14.30 -12.81 20.41
C VAL A 62 14.23 -12.34 18.96
N PHE A 63 13.58 -13.15 18.13
CA PHE A 63 13.40 -12.91 16.71
C PHE A 63 11.92 -13.02 16.38
N CYS A 64 11.38 -12.08 15.59
CA CYS A 64 9.98 -12.09 15.20
C CYS A 64 9.85 -11.69 13.72
N ARG A 65 8.87 -12.27 13.04
CA ARG A 65 8.40 -11.73 11.77
C ARG A 65 7.17 -10.86 12.08
N LEU A 66 7.36 -9.55 12.03
CA LEU A 66 6.38 -8.53 12.39
C LEU A 66 5.90 -7.75 11.16
N ASP A 67 6.76 -7.73 10.12
CA ASP A 67 6.53 -7.02 8.87
C ASP A 67 6.14 -8.03 7.79
N TYR A 68 5.04 -7.78 7.10
CA TYR A 68 4.60 -8.63 6.00
C TYR A 68 3.69 -7.93 5.01
N TRP A 69 3.48 -8.57 3.86
CA TRP A 69 2.57 -8.15 2.82
C TRP A 69 1.32 -9.00 2.83
N LEU A 70 0.18 -8.34 3.07
CA LEU A 70 -1.15 -8.93 2.88
C LEU A 70 -1.67 -8.48 1.51
N ILE A 71 -1.93 -9.43 0.63
CA ILE A 71 -2.40 -9.18 -0.73
C ILE A 71 -3.73 -9.89 -0.99
N SER A 72 -4.55 -9.33 -1.86
CA SER A 72 -5.81 -9.95 -2.28
C SER A 72 -5.56 -11.04 -3.33
N ASP A 73 -6.51 -11.96 -3.46
CA ASP A 73 -6.48 -13.04 -4.46
C ASP A 73 -6.17 -12.54 -5.87
N LYS A 74 -6.71 -11.37 -6.22
CA LYS A 74 -6.51 -10.76 -7.56
C LYS A 74 -5.06 -10.40 -7.86
N LEU A 75 -4.26 -10.15 -6.84
CA LEU A 75 -2.85 -9.80 -6.98
C LEU A 75 -1.93 -11.01 -6.82
N HIS A 76 -2.45 -12.13 -6.32
CA HIS A 76 -1.64 -13.31 -6.02
C HIS A 76 -0.86 -13.82 -7.24
N ASP A 77 -1.52 -13.90 -8.38
CA ASP A 77 -0.94 -14.42 -9.63
C ASP A 77 0.05 -13.44 -10.27
N LEU A 78 0.04 -12.17 -9.84
CA LEU A 78 0.95 -11.14 -10.31
C LEU A 78 2.25 -11.07 -9.49
N VAL A 79 2.32 -11.77 -8.36
CA VAL A 79 3.51 -11.78 -7.50
C VAL A 79 4.62 -12.61 -8.15
N THR A 80 5.63 -11.93 -8.65
CA THR A 80 6.83 -12.54 -9.21
C THR A 80 7.78 -12.99 -8.13
N ASP A 81 8.02 -12.15 -7.11
CA ASP A 81 8.91 -12.48 -6.02
C ASP A 81 8.46 -11.84 -4.68
N VAL A 82 8.82 -12.48 -3.57
CA VAL A 82 8.65 -11.96 -2.21
C VAL A 82 9.74 -12.49 -1.31
N ASP A 83 10.45 -11.60 -0.62
CA ASP A 83 11.57 -11.98 0.24
C ASP A 83 11.73 -11.04 1.44
N ILE A 84 12.57 -11.44 2.38
CA ILE A 84 12.96 -10.69 3.57
C ILE A 84 14.45 -10.36 3.43
N LEU A 85 14.74 -9.07 3.24
CA LEU A 85 16.10 -8.57 3.02
C LEU A 85 16.72 -8.10 4.33
N PRO A 86 17.83 -8.72 4.80
CA PRO A 86 18.46 -8.34 6.05
C PRO A 86 18.89 -6.89 6.08
N SER A 87 18.58 -6.19 7.17
CA SER A 87 19.08 -4.82 7.40
C SER A 87 20.42 -4.83 8.12
N ILE A 88 21.29 -3.89 7.75
CA ILE A 88 22.60 -3.68 8.41
C ILE A 88 22.52 -2.58 9.47
N LYS A 89 21.52 -1.68 9.36
CA LYS A 89 21.44 -0.45 10.18
C LYS A 89 20.19 -0.32 11.02
N SER A 90 19.29 -1.30 10.97
CA SER A 90 18.03 -1.30 11.70
C SER A 90 17.84 -2.66 12.37
N ASP A 91 17.11 -2.69 13.46
CA ASP A 91 16.58 -3.90 14.08
C ASP A 91 15.43 -4.53 13.27
N HIS A 92 14.92 -3.83 12.23
CA HIS A 92 14.00 -4.38 11.25
C HIS A 92 14.66 -4.68 9.91
N SER A 93 14.31 -5.81 9.33
CA SER A 93 14.63 -6.22 7.97
C SER A 93 13.53 -5.76 7.01
N ALA A 94 13.91 -5.39 5.80
CA ALA A 94 12.93 -4.97 4.80
C ALA A 94 12.17 -6.17 4.23
N VAL A 95 10.86 -6.05 4.06
CA VAL A 95 10.05 -7.01 3.32
C VAL A 95 9.87 -6.54 1.89
N PHE A 96 10.32 -7.37 0.96
CA PHE A 96 10.31 -7.10 -0.47
C PHE A 96 9.12 -7.82 -1.13
N LEU A 97 8.46 -7.15 -2.04
CA LEU A 97 7.40 -7.71 -2.90
C LEU A 97 7.57 -7.16 -4.31
N ASP A 98 7.71 -8.07 -5.27
CA ASP A 98 7.73 -7.74 -6.69
C ASP A 98 6.45 -8.22 -7.37
N LEU A 99 5.89 -7.35 -8.21
CA LEU A 99 4.67 -7.61 -8.93
C LEU A 99 4.92 -7.43 -10.43
N GLU A 100 4.41 -8.34 -11.23
CA GLU A 100 4.39 -8.18 -12.67
C GLU A 100 3.58 -6.94 -13.06
N GLU A 101 4.14 -6.08 -13.89
CA GLU A 101 3.46 -4.88 -14.35
C GLU A 101 2.26 -5.28 -15.26
N ILE A 102 1.07 -4.99 -14.80
CA ILE A 102 -0.13 -5.08 -15.65
C ILE A 102 -0.01 -3.94 -16.67
N LYS A 103 0.35 -4.27 -17.91
CA LYS A 103 0.40 -3.32 -19.03
C LYS A 103 -0.99 -2.86 -19.48
N GLU A 104 -1.87 -2.58 -18.55
CA GLU A 104 -3.06 -1.82 -18.87
C GLU A 104 -2.68 -0.35 -18.96
N ASN A 105 -2.73 0.20 -20.18
CA ASN A 105 -2.50 1.62 -20.49
C ASN A 105 -3.56 2.57 -19.88
N ASN A 106 -4.17 2.21 -18.78
CA ASN A 106 -5.08 3.03 -18.03
C ASN A 106 -4.33 3.88 -16.99
N ARG A 107 -3.39 4.71 -17.47
CA ARG A 107 -3.05 5.90 -16.68
C ARG A 107 -4.32 6.74 -16.63
N GLY A 108 -5.00 6.69 -15.50
CA GLY A 108 -6.05 7.66 -15.22
C GLY A 108 -5.53 9.09 -15.45
N PRO A 109 -6.42 10.08 -15.64
CA PRO A 109 -5.99 11.46 -15.79
C PRO A 109 -5.11 11.78 -14.57
N GLY A 110 -3.83 11.96 -14.79
CA GLY A 110 -2.85 12.14 -13.71
C GLY A 110 -3.30 13.22 -12.71
N TYR A 111 -2.69 13.26 -11.55
CA TYR A 111 -3.02 14.28 -10.55
C TYR A 111 -2.66 15.66 -11.11
N TRP A 112 -3.68 16.48 -11.41
CA TRP A 112 -3.46 17.84 -11.89
C TRP A 112 -2.91 18.71 -10.76
N LYS A 113 -1.73 19.28 -10.97
CA LYS A 113 -1.09 20.23 -10.05
C LYS A 113 -1.01 21.60 -10.70
N LEU A 114 -1.62 22.59 -10.09
CA LEU A 114 -1.40 23.97 -10.50
C LEU A 114 0.05 24.37 -10.22
N ASN A 115 0.75 24.80 -11.26
CA ASN A 115 2.05 25.43 -11.07
C ASN A 115 1.84 26.86 -10.52
N THR A 116 2.00 27.00 -9.21
CA THR A 116 1.76 28.28 -8.51
C THR A 116 2.70 29.41 -8.93
N THR A 117 3.86 29.11 -9.57
CA THR A 117 4.74 30.14 -10.10
C THR A 117 4.07 30.94 -11.25
N LEU A 118 3.10 30.35 -11.95
CA LEU A 118 2.32 31.03 -12.98
C LEU A 118 1.50 32.20 -12.40
N LEU A 119 1.14 32.15 -11.13
CA LEU A 119 0.41 33.22 -10.46
C LEU A 119 1.26 34.49 -10.27
N ALA A 120 2.57 34.41 -10.43
CA ALA A 120 3.47 35.57 -10.42
C ALA A 120 3.71 36.15 -11.83
N ASN A 121 3.27 35.46 -12.90
CA ASN A 121 3.46 35.90 -14.29
C ASN A 121 2.29 36.80 -14.73
N GLU A 122 2.59 38.03 -15.12
CA GLU A 122 1.56 39.06 -15.46
C GLU A 122 0.84 38.72 -16.78
N GLU A 123 1.54 38.12 -17.76
CA GLU A 123 0.90 37.67 -19.02
C GLU A 123 -0.09 36.55 -18.76
N TYR A 124 0.27 35.58 -17.91
CA TYR A 124 -0.63 34.50 -17.51
C TYR A 124 -1.87 35.01 -16.79
N LYS A 125 -1.70 35.95 -15.85
CA LYS A 125 -2.83 36.60 -15.14
C LYS A 125 -3.77 37.29 -16.11
N LYS A 126 -3.20 38.07 -17.04
CA LYS A 126 -3.99 38.79 -18.05
C LYS A 126 -4.77 37.80 -18.92
N MET A 127 -4.10 36.81 -19.49
CA MET A 127 -4.73 35.77 -20.30
C MET A 127 -5.86 35.05 -19.54
N THR A 128 -5.62 34.71 -18.28
CA THR A 128 -6.61 34.02 -17.45
C THR A 128 -7.80 34.90 -17.17
N ASN A 129 -7.60 36.14 -16.81
CA ASN A 129 -8.68 37.09 -16.56
C ASN A 129 -9.53 37.37 -17.82
N ASP A 130 -8.91 37.45 -18.98
CA ASP A 130 -9.60 37.65 -20.25
C ASP A 130 -10.43 36.44 -20.66
N LYS A 131 -9.95 35.22 -20.36
CA LYS A 131 -10.62 33.96 -20.74
C LYS A 131 -11.56 33.41 -19.67
N LEU A 132 -11.38 33.76 -18.42
CA LEU A 132 -12.19 33.24 -17.33
C LEU A 132 -13.71 33.40 -17.51
N PRO A 133 -14.23 34.54 -18.01
CA PRO A 133 -15.68 34.70 -18.26
C PRO A 133 -16.20 33.72 -19.30
N ILE A 134 -15.39 33.44 -20.36
CA ILE A 134 -15.74 32.51 -21.44
C ILE A 134 -15.78 31.09 -20.89
N TRP A 135 -14.76 30.67 -20.14
CA TRP A 135 -14.71 29.33 -19.55
C TRP A 135 -15.83 29.08 -18.52
N LEU A 136 -16.21 30.11 -17.78
CA LEU A 136 -17.34 30.02 -16.84
C LEU A 136 -18.67 29.83 -17.55
N GLU A 137 -18.86 30.42 -18.72
CA GLU A 137 -20.07 30.20 -19.53
C GLU A 137 -20.10 28.80 -20.14
N GLU A 138 -19.00 28.35 -20.75
CA GLU A 138 -18.86 27.00 -21.28
C GLU A 138 -19.07 25.92 -20.18
N ALA A 139 -18.58 26.16 -18.97
CA ALA A 139 -18.76 25.25 -17.84
C ALA A 139 -20.21 25.17 -17.32
N LYS A 140 -21.04 26.19 -17.57
CA LYS A 140 -22.47 26.12 -17.25
C LYS A 140 -23.20 25.20 -18.21
N ASP A 141 -22.85 25.21 -19.49
CA ASP A 141 -23.46 24.36 -20.50
C ASP A 141 -23.13 22.88 -20.28
N LEU A 142 -21.90 22.56 -19.82
CA LEU A 142 -21.47 21.19 -19.48
C LEU A 142 -22.24 20.61 -18.28
N LYS A 143 -22.60 21.43 -17.29
CA LYS A 143 -23.39 20.96 -16.12
C LYS A 143 -24.84 20.60 -16.45
N THR A 144 -25.36 21.03 -17.57
CA THR A 144 -26.71 20.67 -18.02
C THR A 144 -26.78 19.30 -18.71
N GLU A 145 -25.68 18.77 -19.23
CA GLU A 145 -25.64 17.47 -19.89
C GLU A 145 -25.48 16.29 -18.91
N ASP A 146 -24.77 16.48 -17.77
CA ASP A 146 -24.52 15.42 -16.79
C ASP A 146 -25.73 15.05 -15.90
N GLN A 147 -26.84 15.78 -15.96
CA GLN A 147 -28.06 15.47 -15.19
C GLN A 147 -28.93 14.37 -15.78
N PHE A 148 -28.58 13.79 -16.94
CA PHE A 148 -29.35 12.74 -17.60
C PHE A 148 -28.61 11.40 -17.78
N GLY A 149 -27.47 11.21 -17.13
CA GLY A 149 -26.68 9.99 -17.18
C GLY A 149 -26.85 9.10 -15.95
N THR A 150 -28.09 8.73 -15.58
CA THR A 150 -28.32 7.58 -14.68
C THR A 150 -28.36 6.30 -15.51
N ARG A 151 -27.32 5.50 -15.41
CA ARG A 151 -27.40 4.03 -15.50
C ARG A 151 -26.31 3.38 -14.68
#